data_d85732a867aea0aba1e7ab18363fdaaa
#
_entry.id   d85732a867aea0aba1e7ab18363fdaaa
#
_cell.length_a   1.000
_cell.length_b   1.000
_cell.length_c   1.000
_cell.angle_alpha   90.00
_cell.angle_beta   90.00
_cell.angle_gamma   90.00
#
_symmetry.space_group_name_H-M   'P 1'
#
loop_
_entity.id
_entity.type
_entity.pdbx_description
1 polymer ?
#
loop_
_entity_poly.entity_id
_entity_poly.type
_entity_poly.pdbx_seq_one_letter_code
_entity_poly.pdbx_strand_id
1 'polypeptide(L)'
;MRIGVAGVGRIGTMHATNLAALDQVDEVLLFDPVAGRAAQAADQLGAGTVAVDDLAGLLAASDGVLLATPTNTHPEMLRAALAAGVPTLCEKPIASDLAGMTSLVADIEASGVDVLVGFQRRFDPAVVELHRRIRAGEVGDIYLVRSVGNDAQPPDFGYLPASGGIYRDLLIHDLDAVPWLVGEPVVEVYASGSVLVHQAFADADDVDNTVVMLRFAGGAHATLAGGRHDPLGYDHRIEVFGSKDSLAVGLDPRTPLTSLEPDGPKVAADVYPGFPERFRRAYLNEMAVFVDVVAGRAENPSPARESLVSLRLAEACEASRRGGVPVRTEGAA
;
A
#
# COMPACT_ATOMS: atom_id res chain seq x y z
N MET A 1 7.49 -11.69 -21.76
CA MET A 1 6.34 -10.77 -21.95
C MET A 1 6.78 -9.32 -21.87
N ARG A 2 6.02 -8.40 -22.41
CA ARG A 2 6.29 -6.96 -22.32
C ARG A 2 5.38 -6.32 -21.27
N ILE A 3 5.97 -5.60 -20.34
CA ILE A 3 5.22 -4.93 -19.27
C ILE A 3 5.39 -3.41 -19.42
N GLY A 4 4.26 -2.70 -19.51
CA GLY A 4 4.23 -1.25 -19.55
C GLY A 4 4.32 -0.63 -18.16
N VAL A 5 5.02 0.51 -18.02
CA VAL A 5 5.02 1.33 -16.80
C VAL A 5 4.68 2.76 -17.18
N ALA A 6 3.55 3.25 -16.68
CA ALA A 6 3.13 4.63 -16.82
C ALA A 6 3.47 5.41 -15.55
N GLY A 7 4.27 6.47 -15.71
CA GLY A 7 4.83 7.26 -14.62
C GLY A 7 6.19 6.71 -14.16
N VAL A 8 7.27 7.43 -14.51
CA VAL A 8 8.65 7.06 -14.12
C VAL A 8 9.20 8.03 -13.05
N GLY A 9 8.37 8.36 -12.07
CA GLY A 9 8.80 8.97 -10.82
C GLY A 9 9.54 7.97 -9.93
N ARG A 10 9.79 8.34 -8.65
CA ARG A 10 10.52 7.49 -7.69
C ARG A 10 9.99 6.05 -7.61
N ILE A 11 8.68 5.89 -7.46
CA ILE A 11 8.03 4.57 -7.32
C ILE A 11 8.01 3.84 -8.66
N GLY A 12 7.60 4.49 -9.74
CA GLY A 12 7.55 3.85 -11.05
C GLY A 12 8.93 3.39 -11.55
N THR A 13 9.99 4.16 -11.29
CA THR A 13 11.37 3.73 -11.62
C THR A 13 11.80 2.52 -10.78
N MET A 14 11.44 2.47 -9.50
CA MET A 14 11.69 1.30 -8.65
C MET A 14 10.97 0.06 -9.19
N HIS A 15 9.70 0.19 -9.56
CA HIS A 15 8.93 -0.91 -10.16
C HIS A 15 9.50 -1.35 -11.51
N ALA A 16 9.87 -0.40 -12.39
CA ALA A 16 10.50 -0.71 -13.66
C ALA A 16 11.81 -1.48 -13.49
N THR A 17 12.63 -1.09 -12.49
CA THR A 17 13.85 -1.82 -12.12
C THR A 17 13.55 -3.24 -11.67
N ASN A 18 12.53 -3.41 -10.82
CA ASN A 18 12.13 -4.73 -10.32
C ASN A 18 11.58 -5.62 -11.45
N LEU A 19 10.77 -5.05 -12.36
CA LEU A 19 10.25 -5.78 -13.53
C LEU A 19 11.36 -6.20 -14.48
N ALA A 20 12.31 -5.32 -14.78
CA ALA A 20 13.45 -5.62 -15.65
C ALA A 20 14.39 -6.72 -15.09
N ALA A 21 14.31 -6.98 -13.79
CA ALA A 21 15.07 -8.04 -13.13
C ALA A 21 14.39 -9.42 -13.16
N LEU A 22 13.16 -9.53 -13.67
CA LEU A 22 12.41 -10.79 -13.74
C LEU A 22 12.68 -11.51 -15.05
N ASP A 23 13.06 -12.77 -15.00
CA ASP A 23 13.34 -13.61 -16.18
C ASP A 23 12.13 -13.75 -17.13
N GLN A 24 10.91 -13.54 -16.64
CA GLN A 24 9.68 -13.64 -17.42
C GLN A 24 9.37 -12.36 -18.21
N VAL A 25 10.09 -11.25 -17.96
CA VAL A 25 9.89 -9.97 -18.62
C VAL A 25 10.98 -9.78 -19.66
N ASP A 26 10.59 -9.78 -20.93
CA ASP A 26 11.50 -9.61 -22.05
C ASP A 26 11.84 -8.12 -22.26
N GLU A 27 10.86 -7.24 -21.98
CA GLU A 27 11.00 -5.80 -22.20
C GLU A 27 10.07 -5.01 -21.26
N VAL A 28 10.56 -3.90 -20.71
CA VAL A 28 9.79 -2.93 -19.95
C VAL A 28 9.60 -1.67 -20.80
N LEU A 29 8.34 -1.35 -21.12
CA LEU A 29 7.96 -0.16 -21.87
C LEU A 29 7.65 0.98 -20.90
N LEU A 30 8.26 2.14 -21.10
CA LEU A 30 8.15 3.29 -20.20
C LEU A 30 7.39 4.44 -20.84
N PHE A 31 6.40 4.96 -20.15
CA PHE A 31 5.69 6.17 -20.52
C PHE A 31 5.65 7.16 -19.34
N ASP A 32 5.86 8.44 -19.63
CA ASP A 32 5.63 9.53 -18.68
C ASP A 32 5.07 10.75 -19.43
N PRO A 33 4.04 11.45 -18.91
CA PRO A 33 3.47 12.62 -19.59
C PRO A 33 4.44 13.81 -19.65
N VAL A 34 5.51 13.81 -18.85
CA VAL A 34 6.56 14.82 -18.92
C VAL A 34 7.56 14.43 -20.01
N ALA A 35 7.63 15.26 -21.05
CA ALA A 35 8.48 15.02 -22.20
C ALA A 35 9.94 14.70 -21.84
N GLY A 36 10.48 13.64 -22.43
CA GLY A 36 11.86 13.19 -22.24
C GLY A 36 12.13 12.40 -20.97
N ARG A 37 11.20 12.38 -19.98
CA ARG A 37 11.42 11.66 -18.70
C ARG A 37 11.45 10.14 -18.90
N ALA A 38 10.57 9.57 -19.72
CA ALA A 38 10.59 8.15 -20.05
C ALA A 38 11.87 7.73 -20.78
N ALA A 39 12.34 8.52 -21.74
CA ALA A 39 13.60 8.27 -22.44
C ALA A 39 14.80 8.32 -21.49
N GLN A 40 14.87 9.32 -20.62
CA GLN A 40 15.92 9.42 -19.61
C GLN A 40 15.92 8.22 -18.64
N ALA A 41 14.74 7.76 -18.23
CA ALA A 41 14.62 6.59 -17.37
C ALA A 41 15.06 5.31 -18.11
N ALA A 42 14.69 5.14 -19.39
CA ALA A 42 15.12 4.01 -20.20
C ALA A 42 16.65 3.96 -20.36
N ASP A 43 17.28 5.10 -20.61
CA ASP A 43 18.74 5.22 -20.71
C ASP A 43 19.44 4.83 -19.39
N GLN A 44 18.85 5.21 -18.25
CA GLN A 44 19.38 4.89 -16.92
C GLN A 44 19.23 3.41 -16.54
N LEU A 45 18.10 2.81 -16.91
CA LEU A 45 17.81 1.40 -16.62
C LEU A 45 18.53 0.45 -17.59
N GLY A 46 18.81 0.91 -18.81
CA GLY A 46 19.62 0.19 -19.78
C GLY A 46 18.85 -0.85 -20.60
N ALA A 47 19.55 -1.90 -21.02
CA ALA A 47 19.00 -2.91 -21.92
C ALA A 47 17.72 -3.57 -21.39
N GLY A 48 16.75 -3.79 -22.28
CA GLY A 48 15.44 -4.34 -21.90
C GLY A 48 14.41 -3.30 -21.49
N THR A 49 14.75 -1.99 -21.54
CA THR A 49 13.80 -0.91 -21.28
C THR A 49 13.70 0.04 -22.50
N VAL A 50 12.47 0.41 -22.86
CA VAL A 50 12.19 1.24 -24.05
C VAL A 50 11.17 2.31 -23.69
N ALA A 51 11.44 3.55 -24.09
CA ALA A 51 10.45 4.63 -23.96
C ALA A 51 9.42 4.56 -25.10
N VAL A 52 8.16 4.84 -24.77
CA VAL A 52 7.06 4.98 -25.74
C VAL A 52 6.45 6.38 -25.64
N ASP A 53 5.85 6.85 -26.73
CA ASP A 53 5.46 8.25 -26.88
C ASP A 53 4.18 8.61 -26.12
N ASP A 54 3.23 7.66 -26.00
CA ASP A 54 1.93 7.92 -25.40
C ASP A 54 1.35 6.68 -24.68
N LEU A 55 0.28 6.90 -23.90
CA LEU A 55 -0.42 5.85 -23.19
C LEU A 55 -1.07 4.81 -24.13
N ALA A 56 -1.59 5.24 -25.28
CA ALA A 56 -2.24 4.33 -26.22
C ALA A 56 -1.22 3.35 -26.82
N GLY A 57 -0.05 3.83 -27.18
CA GLY A 57 1.08 3.02 -27.63
C GLY A 57 1.57 2.06 -26.54
N LEU A 58 1.65 2.55 -25.28
CA LEU A 58 2.01 1.71 -24.13
C LEU A 58 1.02 0.55 -23.99
N LEU A 59 -0.29 0.83 -23.96
CA LEU A 59 -1.33 -0.18 -23.80
C LEU A 59 -1.36 -1.18 -24.96
N ALA A 60 -1.23 -0.68 -26.20
CA ALA A 60 -1.26 -1.53 -27.40
C ALA A 60 -0.06 -2.48 -27.51
N ALA A 61 1.08 -2.13 -26.88
CA ALA A 61 2.32 -2.89 -26.95
C ALA A 61 2.59 -3.78 -25.74
N SER A 62 1.80 -3.67 -24.66
CA SER A 62 2.04 -4.36 -23.38
C SER A 62 1.09 -5.54 -23.16
N ASP A 63 1.59 -6.60 -22.57
CA ASP A 63 0.80 -7.74 -22.07
C ASP A 63 0.12 -7.40 -20.74
N GLY A 64 0.70 -6.49 -19.95
CA GLY A 64 0.18 -5.92 -18.71
C GLY A 64 0.78 -4.54 -18.46
N VAL A 65 0.11 -3.69 -17.67
CA VAL A 65 0.58 -2.32 -17.40
C VAL A 65 0.59 -2.01 -15.90
N LEU A 66 1.61 -1.26 -15.48
CA LEU A 66 1.72 -0.70 -14.14
C LEU A 66 1.48 0.83 -14.20
N LEU A 67 0.56 1.34 -13.38
CA LEU A 67 0.26 2.76 -13.26
C LEU A 67 0.87 3.30 -11.95
N ALA A 68 1.89 4.15 -12.06
CA ALA A 68 2.59 4.80 -10.95
C ALA A 68 2.64 6.33 -11.14
N THR A 69 1.61 6.86 -11.77
CA THR A 69 1.40 8.30 -11.99
C THR A 69 0.73 8.94 -10.75
N PRO A 70 0.55 10.25 -10.68
CA PRO A 70 -0.24 10.87 -9.59
C PRO A 70 -1.68 10.34 -9.52
N THR A 71 -2.21 10.16 -8.31
CA THR A 71 -3.52 9.56 -8.03
C THR A 71 -4.67 10.14 -8.85
N ASN A 72 -4.66 11.46 -9.10
CA ASN A 72 -5.72 12.12 -9.88
C ASN A 72 -5.79 11.67 -11.35
N THR A 73 -4.76 11.01 -11.87
CA THR A 73 -4.74 10.48 -13.25
C THR A 73 -5.11 9.00 -13.32
N HIS A 74 -5.12 8.29 -12.19
CA HIS A 74 -5.40 6.85 -12.15
C HIS A 74 -6.76 6.48 -12.75
N PRO A 75 -7.88 7.18 -12.44
CA PRO A 75 -9.19 6.78 -12.97
C PRO A 75 -9.29 6.81 -14.50
N GLU A 76 -8.69 7.81 -15.14
CA GLU A 76 -8.67 7.92 -16.60
C GLU A 76 -7.79 6.83 -17.22
N MET A 77 -6.58 6.64 -16.70
CA MET A 77 -5.62 5.65 -17.20
C MET A 77 -6.14 4.21 -16.99
N LEU A 78 -6.76 3.93 -15.83
CA LEU A 78 -7.40 2.63 -15.59
C LEU A 78 -8.51 2.36 -16.59
N ARG A 79 -9.42 3.32 -16.83
CA ARG A 79 -10.48 3.13 -17.85
C ARG A 79 -9.91 2.89 -19.24
N ALA A 80 -8.81 3.53 -19.59
CA ALA A 80 -8.11 3.26 -20.86
C ALA A 80 -7.54 1.83 -20.90
N ALA A 81 -6.94 1.35 -19.82
CA ALA A 81 -6.44 -0.01 -19.72
C ALA A 81 -7.56 -1.06 -19.77
N LEU A 82 -8.69 -0.81 -19.05
CA LEU A 82 -9.90 -1.66 -19.11
C LEU A 82 -10.45 -1.76 -20.52
N ALA A 83 -10.57 -0.61 -21.23
CA ALA A 83 -11.04 -0.58 -22.62
C ALA A 83 -10.12 -1.31 -23.58
N ALA A 84 -8.83 -1.35 -23.30
CA ALA A 84 -7.82 -2.11 -24.06
C ALA A 84 -7.75 -3.59 -23.65
N GLY A 85 -8.43 -4.00 -22.58
CA GLY A 85 -8.38 -5.37 -22.05
C GLY A 85 -7.04 -5.74 -21.42
N VAL A 86 -6.25 -4.76 -20.93
CA VAL A 86 -4.89 -4.96 -20.44
C VAL A 86 -4.90 -5.11 -18.92
N PRO A 87 -4.47 -6.26 -18.35
CA PRO A 87 -4.31 -6.45 -16.92
C PRO A 87 -3.42 -5.36 -16.32
N THR A 88 -3.83 -4.82 -15.18
CA THR A 88 -3.21 -3.61 -14.63
C THR A 88 -2.84 -3.78 -13.16
N LEU A 89 -1.63 -3.35 -12.78
CA LEU A 89 -1.31 -3.00 -11.41
C LEU A 89 -1.36 -1.48 -11.28
N CYS A 90 -2.16 -0.97 -10.34
CA CYS A 90 -2.26 0.47 -10.10
C CYS A 90 -1.80 0.80 -8.68
N GLU A 91 -0.90 1.76 -8.55
CA GLU A 91 -0.49 2.28 -7.24
C GLU A 91 -1.69 2.84 -6.46
N LYS A 92 -1.59 2.71 -5.16
CA LYS A 92 -2.62 3.21 -4.24
C LYS A 92 -2.54 4.75 -4.06
N PRO A 93 -3.66 5.40 -3.79
CA PRO A 93 -5.04 4.95 -4.00
C PRO A 93 -5.42 5.04 -5.50
N ILE A 94 -6.34 4.18 -5.95
CA ILE A 94 -6.75 4.18 -7.36
C ILE A 94 -7.71 5.32 -7.73
N ALA A 95 -8.25 6.02 -6.72
CA ALA A 95 -9.00 7.27 -6.88
C ALA A 95 -8.86 8.11 -5.60
N SER A 96 -9.07 9.42 -5.70
CA SER A 96 -8.87 10.36 -4.60
C SER A 96 -10.05 10.49 -3.64
N ASP A 97 -11.25 10.04 -4.04
CA ASP A 97 -12.48 10.11 -3.26
C ASP A 97 -13.35 8.85 -3.39
N LEU A 98 -14.27 8.66 -2.44
CA LEU A 98 -15.12 7.47 -2.39
C LEU A 98 -16.07 7.33 -3.57
N ALA A 99 -16.59 8.42 -4.11
CA ALA A 99 -17.53 8.37 -5.23
C ALA A 99 -16.81 7.90 -6.51
N GLY A 100 -15.66 8.50 -6.80
CA GLY A 100 -14.78 8.09 -7.90
C GLY A 100 -14.31 6.66 -7.77
N MET A 101 -13.89 6.26 -6.54
CA MET A 101 -13.46 4.90 -6.23
C MET A 101 -14.58 3.89 -6.46
N THR A 102 -15.80 4.17 -5.96
CA THR A 102 -16.96 3.27 -6.12
C THR A 102 -17.32 3.07 -7.59
N SER A 103 -17.34 4.18 -8.36
CA SER A 103 -17.59 4.10 -9.80
C SER A 103 -16.52 3.29 -10.53
N LEU A 104 -15.24 3.53 -10.18
CA LEU A 104 -14.13 2.85 -10.84
C LEU A 104 -14.10 1.35 -10.51
N VAL A 105 -14.39 0.97 -9.27
CA VAL A 105 -14.49 -0.46 -8.89
C VAL A 105 -15.62 -1.15 -9.68
N ALA A 106 -16.78 -0.49 -9.86
CA ALA A 106 -17.85 -1.03 -10.68
C ALA A 106 -17.43 -1.19 -12.17
N ASP A 107 -16.69 -0.22 -12.72
CA ASP A 107 -16.15 -0.31 -14.08
C ASP A 107 -15.15 -1.49 -14.22
N ILE A 108 -14.29 -1.69 -13.22
CA ILE A 108 -13.32 -2.79 -13.17
C ILE A 108 -14.05 -4.14 -13.13
N GLU A 109 -15.02 -4.30 -12.24
CA GLU A 109 -15.78 -5.55 -12.12
C GLU A 109 -16.58 -5.87 -13.38
N ALA A 110 -17.15 -4.86 -14.03
CA ALA A 110 -17.90 -5.04 -15.27
C ALA A 110 -17.01 -5.41 -16.46
N SER A 111 -15.73 -5.02 -16.46
CA SER A 111 -14.80 -5.28 -17.55
C SER A 111 -14.29 -6.73 -17.58
N GLY A 112 -14.20 -7.38 -16.41
CA GLY A 112 -13.56 -8.68 -16.24
C GLY A 112 -12.02 -8.67 -16.39
N VAL A 113 -11.41 -7.48 -16.47
CA VAL A 113 -9.96 -7.31 -16.53
C VAL A 113 -9.38 -7.30 -15.11
N ASP A 114 -8.28 -8.02 -14.90
CA ASP A 114 -7.59 -8.03 -13.62
C ASP A 114 -6.96 -6.67 -13.31
N VAL A 115 -7.35 -6.07 -12.18
CA VAL A 115 -6.73 -4.88 -11.64
C VAL A 115 -6.24 -5.15 -10.22
N LEU A 116 -4.92 -5.18 -10.04
CA LEU A 116 -4.26 -5.26 -8.75
C LEU A 116 -4.05 -3.84 -8.21
N VAL A 117 -4.23 -3.66 -6.91
CA VAL A 117 -3.88 -2.40 -6.24
C VAL A 117 -2.58 -2.57 -5.46
N GLY A 118 -1.67 -1.60 -5.59
CA GLY A 118 -0.32 -1.60 -5.05
C GLY A 118 -0.28 -1.51 -3.52
N PHE A 119 -0.84 -2.49 -2.83
CA PHE A 119 -0.70 -2.67 -1.39
C PHE A 119 0.45 -3.64 -1.10
N GLN A 120 1.67 -3.15 -1.17
CA GLN A 120 2.89 -3.93 -1.08
C GLN A 120 2.97 -4.84 0.15
N ARG A 121 2.27 -4.52 1.26
CA ARG A 121 2.28 -5.36 2.47
C ARG A 121 1.66 -6.74 2.23
N ARG A 122 0.73 -6.88 1.30
CA ARG A 122 0.14 -8.17 0.88
C ARG A 122 1.14 -9.09 0.17
N PHE A 123 2.31 -8.54 -0.21
CA PHE A 123 3.39 -9.27 -0.88
C PHE A 123 4.65 -9.39 0.00
N ASP A 124 4.63 -8.81 1.22
CA ASP A 124 5.72 -9.00 2.19
C ASP A 124 5.75 -10.44 2.67
N PRO A 125 6.89 -11.16 2.55
CA PRO A 125 6.94 -12.59 2.87
C PRO A 125 6.48 -12.93 4.29
N ALA A 126 6.78 -12.07 5.26
CA ALA A 126 6.38 -12.31 6.65
C ALA A 126 4.88 -12.05 6.86
N VAL A 127 4.29 -11.05 6.19
CA VAL A 127 2.85 -10.77 6.25
C VAL A 127 2.07 -11.86 5.52
N VAL A 128 2.56 -12.35 4.38
CA VAL A 128 1.97 -13.48 3.64
C VAL A 128 1.97 -14.74 4.51
N GLU A 129 3.08 -15.05 5.18
CA GLU A 129 3.16 -16.22 6.08
C GLU A 129 2.23 -16.04 7.30
N LEU A 130 2.13 -14.85 7.87
CA LEU A 130 1.18 -14.55 8.94
C LEU A 130 -0.26 -14.80 8.48
N HIS A 131 -0.64 -14.28 7.31
CA HIS A 131 -1.96 -14.51 6.72
C HIS A 131 -2.22 -16.01 6.49
N ARG A 132 -1.26 -16.74 5.91
CA ARG A 132 -1.37 -18.19 5.71
C ARG A 132 -1.64 -18.94 7.03
N ARG A 133 -0.90 -18.62 8.08
CA ARG A 133 -1.05 -19.26 9.40
C ARG A 133 -2.39 -18.93 10.05
N ILE A 134 -2.87 -17.70 9.90
CA ILE A 134 -4.21 -17.31 10.35
C ILE A 134 -5.27 -18.14 9.61
N ARG A 135 -5.20 -18.22 8.28
CA ARG A 135 -6.15 -18.98 7.45
C ARG A 135 -6.10 -20.50 7.73
N ALA A 136 -4.95 -21.01 8.12
CA ALA A 136 -4.80 -22.41 8.56
C ALA A 136 -5.34 -22.66 9.96
N GLY A 137 -5.84 -21.63 10.68
CA GLY A 137 -6.37 -21.76 12.05
C GLY A 137 -5.29 -22.01 13.11
N GLU A 138 -4.02 -21.76 12.78
CA GLU A 138 -2.88 -21.95 13.68
C GLU A 138 -2.90 -20.94 14.84
N VAL A 139 -3.39 -19.72 14.61
CA VAL A 139 -3.54 -18.68 15.62
C VAL A 139 -4.80 -18.87 16.49
N GLY A 140 -5.78 -19.61 15.98
CA GLY A 140 -7.11 -19.75 16.63
C GLY A 140 -7.97 -18.50 16.40
N ASP A 141 -8.87 -18.23 17.36
CA ASP A 141 -9.72 -17.03 17.34
C ASP A 141 -8.87 -15.80 17.65
N ILE A 142 -8.91 -14.81 16.77
CA ILE A 142 -8.14 -13.57 16.95
C ILE A 142 -8.83 -12.71 18.02
N TYR A 143 -8.07 -12.28 19.02
CA TYR A 143 -8.53 -11.37 20.07
C TYR A 143 -8.16 -9.93 19.78
N LEU A 144 -6.89 -9.71 19.38
CA LEU A 144 -6.33 -8.38 19.21
C LEU A 144 -5.27 -8.38 18.09
N VAL A 145 -5.29 -7.33 17.27
CA VAL A 145 -4.18 -6.99 16.37
C VAL A 145 -3.60 -5.64 16.79
N ARG A 146 -2.27 -5.52 16.81
CA ARG A 146 -1.57 -4.24 16.95
C ARG A 146 -0.75 -4.00 15.70
N SER A 147 -0.91 -2.81 15.11
CA SER A 147 -0.07 -2.38 14.00
C SER A 147 0.59 -1.04 14.32
N VAL A 148 1.84 -0.90 13.93
CA VAL A 148 2.62 0.32 14.06
C VAL A 148 3.19 0.67 12.70
N GLY A 149 3.10 1.95 12.30
CA GLY A 149 3.69 2.47 11.08
C GLY A 149 4.25 3.86 11.30
N ASN A 150 5.58 4.01 11.43
CA ASN A 150 6.23 5.29 11.62
C ASN A 150 7.21 5.56 10.47
N ASP A 151 7.08 6.73 9.85
CA ASP A 151 8.08 7.25 8.93
C ASP A 151 9.33 7.67 9.70
N ALA A 152 10.52 7.44 9.14
CA ALA A 152 11.78 7.91 9.72
C ALA A 152 11.90 9.45 9.70
N GLN A 153 11.36 10.07 8.65
CA GLN A 153 11.31 11.52 8.46
C GLN A 153 9.95 11.93 7.89
N PRO A 154 9.46 13.12 8.21
CA PRO A 154 8.26 13.67 7.57
C PRO A 154 8.39 13.68 6.04
N PRO A 155 7.27 13.54 5.31
CA PRO A 155 7.26 13.75 3.86
C PRO A 155 7.60 15.21 3.53
N ASP A 156 7.91 15.47 2.25
CA ASP A 156 8.03 16.85 1.77
C ASP A 156 6.75 17.64 2.10
N PHE A 157 6.90 18.80 2.75
CA PHE A 157 5.76 19.58 3.21
C PHE A 157 4.92 20.14 2.05
N GLY A 158 5.52 20.33 0.86
CA GLY A 158 4.79 20.68 -0.35
C GLY A 158 3.85 19.58 -0.86
N TYR A 159 4.08 18.33 -0.44
CA TYR A 159 3.22 17.19 -0.77
C TYR A 159 1.98 17.11 0.12
N LEU A 160 2.01 17.61 1.37
CA LEU A 160 0.94 17.41 2.36
C LEU A 160 -0.46 17.79 1.84
N PRO A 161 -0.68 18.94 1.15
CA PRO A 161 -2.01 19.28 0.65
C PRO A 161 -2.58 18.27 -0.36
N ALA A 162 -1.71 17.55 -1.06
CA ALA A 162 -2.09 16.54 -2.07
C ALA A 162 -2.11 15.12 -1.53
N SER A 163 -1.58 14.88 -0.31
CA SER A 163 -1.46 13.54 0.29
C SER A 163 -2.80 12.91 0.66
N GLY A 164 -3.80 13.73 0.96
CA GLY A 164 -5.09 13.31 1.52
C GLY A 164 -5.06 13.04 3.02
N GLY A 165 -3.95 13.36 3.71
CA GLY A 165 -3.77 13.22 5.15
C GLY A 165 -3.27 11.84 5.60
N ILE A 166 -2.93 11.75 6.89
CA ILE A 166 -2.25 10.58 7.47
C ILE A 166 -3.02 9.27 7.27
N TYR A 167 -4.36 9.30 7.28
CA TYR A 167 -5.17 8.08 7.11
C TYR A 167 -5.19 7.57 5.68
N ARG A 168 -5.17 8.44 4.67
CA ARG A 168 -5.20 8.06 3.26
C ARG A 168 -3.80 7.83 2.67
N ASP A 169 -2.77 8.40 3.28
CA ASP A 169 -1.40 8.29 2.78
C ASP A 169 -0.59 7.23 3.53
N LEU A 170 -0.51 7.34 4.88
CA LEU A 170 0.29 6.42 5.71
C LEU A 170 -0.53 5.21 6.16
N LEU A 171 -1.61 5.44 6.92
CA LEU A 171 -2.37 4.36 7.57
C LEU A 171 -3.25 3.55 6.62
N ILE A 172 -3.46 3.97 5.38
CA ILE A 172 -4.21 3.19 4.40
C ILE A 172 -3.64 1.78 4.21
N HIS A 173 -2.35 1.63 4.37
CA HIS A 173 -1.68 0.33 4.32
C HIS A 173 -2.04 -0.58 5.51
N ASP A 174 -2.29 0.00 6.69
CA ASP A 174 -2.74 -0.73 7.87
C ASP A 174 -4.23 -1.00 7.78
N LEU A 175 -5.00 -0.05 7.26
CA LEU A 175 -6.43 -0.16 6.99
C LEU A 175 -6.74 -1.16 5.86
N ASP A 176 -5.75 -1.53 5.06
CA ASP A 176 -5.79 -2.63 4.12
C ASP A 176 -5.36 -3.96 4.78
N ALA A 177 -4.15 -4.01 5.31
CA ALA A 177 -3.54 -5.25 5.77
C ALA A 177 -4.26 -5.86 6.99
N VAL A 178 -4.70 -5.05 7.96
CA VAL A 178 -5.28 -5.56 9.22
C VAL A 178 -6.66 -6.19 9.00
N PRO A 179 -7.63 -5.59 8.28
CA PRO A 179 -8.88 -6.25 7.94
C PRO A 179 -8.68 -7.51 7.08
N TRP A 180 -7.75 -7.48 6.13
CA TRP A 180 -7.39 -8.63 5.32
C TRP A 180 -6.83 -9.80 6.16
N LEU A 181 -5.99 -9.52 7.16
CA LEU A 181 -5.48 -10.53 8.09
C LEU A 181 -6.58 -11.10 8.97
N VAL A 182 -7.43 -10.26 9.57
CA VAL A 182 -8.53 -10.70 10.43
C VAL A 182 -9.59 -11.46 9.63
N GLY A 183 -9.93 -10.98 8.43
CA GLY A 183 -10.92 -11.62 7.54
C GLY A 183 -12.36 -11.41 7.97
N GLU A 184 -12.61 -10.35 8.74
CA GLU A 184 -13.94 -9.96 9.18
C GLU A 184 -14.20 -8.48 8.88
N PRO A 185 -15.47 -8.08 8.68
CA PRO A 185 -15.81 -6.69 8.51
C PRO A 185 -15.50 -5.84 9.73
N VAL A 186 -14.94 -4.65 9.53
CA VAL A 186 -14.84 -3.62 10.56
C VAL A 186 -16.21 -2.96 10.73
N VAL A 187 -16.72 -2.90 11.96
CA VAL A 187 -18.05 -2.35 12.28
C VAL A 187 -18.01 -1.02 13.03
N GLU A 188 -16.85 -0.65 13.57
CA GLU A 188 -16.68 0.63 14.28
C GLU A 188 -15.22 1.07 14.25
N VAL A 189 -15.00 2.36 14.12
CA VAL A 189 -13.70 3.03 14.09
C VAL A 189 -13.70 4.15 15.12
N TYR A 190 -12.64 4.25 15.93
CA TYR A 190 -12.33 5.43 16.73
C TYR A 190 -10.90 5.87 16.40
N ALA A 191 -10.72 7.14 16.06
CA ALA A 191 -9.42 7.72 15.73
C ALA A 191 -9.18 9.00 16.51
N SER A 192 -7.95 9.16 16.99
CA SER A 192 -7.45 10.38 17.64
C SER A 192 -6.06 10.71 17.09
N GLY A 193 -5.77 11.98 16.89
CA GLY A 193 -4.50 12.42 16.35
C GLY A 193 -4.12 13.82 16.81
N SER A 194 -2.84 14.14 16.74
CA SER A 194 -2.26 15.41 17.18
C SER A 194 -1.14 15.84 16.25
N VAL A 195 -0.83 17.13 16.27
CA VAL A 195 0.36 17.70 15.63
C VAL A 195 1.43 17.91 16.71
N LEU A 196 2.48 17.12 16.66
CA LEU A 196 3.57 17.10 17.65
C LEU A 196 4.95 17.29 17.00
N VAL A 197 5.07 17.00 15.71
CA VAL A 197 6.35 17.02 14.99
C VAL A 197 6.58 18.38 14.30
N HIS A 198 5.62 18.84 13.47
CA HIS A 198 5.80 20.07 12.71
C HIS A 198 4.48 20.77 12.38
N GLN A 199 4.47 22.12 12.51
CA GLN A 199 3.29 22.96 12.27
C GLN A 199 2.69 22.81 10.86
N ALA A 200 3.48 22.47 9.84
CA ALA A 200 3.00 22.27 8.47
C ALA A 200 1.86 21.25 8.35
N PHE A 201 1.78 20.28 9.27
CA PHE A 201 0.65 19.33 9.30
C PHE A 201 -0.64 20.02 9.72
N ALA A 202 -0.61 20.88 10.75
CA ALA A 202 -1.78 21.67 11.12
C ALA A 202 -2.19 22.66 10.01
N ASP A 203 -1.24 23.26 9.33
CA ASP A 203 -1.49 24.18 8.21
C ASP A 203 -2.15 23.47 7.02
N ALA A 204 -1.92 22.15 6.88
CA ALA A 204 -2.56 21.27 5.89
C ALA A 204 -3.86 20.61 6.41
N ASP A 205 -4.36 20.99 7.60
CA ASP A 205 -5.51 20.39 8.28
C ASP A 205 -5.35 18.86 8.53
N ASP A 206 -4.11 18.42 8.73
CA ASP A 206 -3.69 17.04 8.99
C ASP A 206 -3.09 16.87 10.39
N VAL A 207 -2.70 15.66 10.75
CA VAL A 207 -1.97 15.32 11.97
C VAL A 207 -0.71 14.54 11.62
N ASP A 208 0.29 14.60 12.49
CA ASP A 208 1.55 13.86 12.30
C ASP A 208 1.70 12.64 13.22
N ASN A 209 0.79 12.49 14.18
CA ASN A 209 0.68 11.32 15.06
C ASN A 209 -0.79 10.95 15.24
N THR A 210 -1.09 9.66 15.20
CA THR A 210 -2.45 9.15 15.37
C THR A 210 -2.49 7.76 15.96
N VAL A 211 -3.60 7.48 16.67
CA VAL A 211 -3.98 6.13 17.10
C VAL A 211 -5.40 5.87 16.63
N VAL A 212 -5.61 4.69 16.06
CA VAL A 212 -6.91 4.21 15.60
C VAL A 212 -7.24 2.92 16.33
N MET A 213 -8.49 2.78 16.77
CA MET A 213 -9.08 1.53 17.23
C MET A 213 -10.10 1.06 16.20
N LEU A 214 -10.01 -0.20 15.80
CA LEU A 214 -11.00 -0.89 14.97
C LEU A 214 -11.70 -1.95 15.80
N ARG A 215 -13.01 -2.11 15.62
CA ARG A 215 -13.78 -3.23 16.15
C ARG A 215 -14.36 -4.03 15.00
N PHE A 216 -14.15 -5.34 15.03
CA PHE A 216 -14.64 -6.28 14.04
C PHE A 216 -15.99 -6.89 14.43
N ALA A 217 -16.69 -7.44 13.43
CA ALA A 217 -18.02 -8.02 13.61
C ALA A 217 -18.04 -9.19 14.60
N GLY A 218 -17.01 -10.03 14.60
CA GLY A 218 -16.84 -11.16 15.53
C GLY A 218 -16.38 -10.76 16.93
N GLY A 219 -16.11 -9.47 17.18
CA GLY A 219 -15.70 -8.96 18.50
C GLY A 219 -14.21 -8.77 18.67
N ALA A 220 -13.37 -9.19 17.72
CA ALA A 220 -11.95 -8.86 17.73
C ALA A 220 -11.72 -7.34 17.64
N HIS A 221 -10.56 -6.89 18.12
CA HIS A 221 -10.16 -5.48 18.05
C HIS A 221 -8.82 -5.33 17.33
N ALA A 222 -8.58 -4.13 16.80
CA ALA A 222 -7.25 -3.74 16.39
C ALA A 222 -6.90 -2.33 16.89
N THR A 223 -5.61 -2.10 17.14
CA THR A 223 -5.04 -0.77 17.35
C THR A 223 -3.99 -0.49 16.28
N LEU A 224 -4.12 0.66 15.61
CA LEU A 224 -3.16 1.12 14.62
C LEU A 224 -2.52 2.40 15.16
N ALA A 225 -1.20 2.44 15.25
CA ALA A 225 -0.46 3.64 15.61
C ALA A 225 0.35 4.12 14.40
N GLY A 226 0.22 5.40 14.05
CA GLY A 226 0.91 5.99 12.93
C GLY A 226 1.61 7.29 13.31
N GLY A 227 2.84 7.45 12.84
CA GLY A 227 3.65 8.64 13.06
C GLY A 227 4.42 9.07 11.82
N ARG A 228 4.57 10.38 11.62
CA ARG A 228 5.33 10.96 10.51
C ARG A 228 6.80 11.21 10.85
N HIS A 229 7.25 10.77 12.03
CA HIS A 229 8.65 10.89 12.43
C HIS A 229 9.00 9.88 13.51
N ASP A 230 10.05 9.11 13.27
CA ASP A 230 10.74 8.30 14.28
C ASP A 230 12.25 8.57 14.16
N PRO A 231 12.90 9.12 15.22
CA PRO A 231 14.30 9.52 15.15
C PRO A 231 15.27 8.35 14.97
N LEU A 232 14.83 7.12 15.22
CA LEU A 232 15.66 5.93 15.08
C LEU A 232 15.60 5.32 13.67
N GLY A 233 14.48 5.48 12.95
CA GLY A 233 14.32 4.92 11.61
C GLY A 233 12.88 4.58 11.26
N TYR A 234 12.68 3.99 10.09
CA TYR A 234 11.36 3.54 9.65
C TYR A 234 10.92 2.30 10.41
N ASP A 235 9.76 2.37 11.09
CA ASP A 235 9.18 1.25 11.85
C ASP A 235 7.88 0.77 11.22
N HIS A 236 7.78 -0.53 10.99
CA HIS A 236 6.51 -1.18 10.65
C HIS A 236 6.44 -2.57 11.26
N ARG A 237 5.44 -2.77 12.11
CA ARG A 237 5.20 -4.03 12.83
C ARG A 237 3.74 -4.36 12.88
N ILE A 238 3.41 -5.66 12.83
CA ILE A 238 2.08 -6.19 13.08
C ILE A 238 2.21 -7.32 14.10
N GLU A 239 1.42 -7.26 15.17
CA GLU A 239 1.30 -8.29 16.20
C GLU A 239 -0.14 -8.82 16.19
N VAL A 240 -0.30 -10.13 16.18
CA VAL A 240 -1.61 -10.81 16.24
C VAL A 240 -1.65 -11.71 17.47
N PHE A 241 -2.66 -11.54 18.28
CA PHE A 241 -2.90 -12.32 19.50
C PHE A 241 -4.18 -13.14 19.35
N GLY A 242 -4.06 -14.44 19.46
CA GLY A 242 -5.18 -15.37 19.29
C GLY A 242 -5.29 -16.40 20.39
N SER A 243 -6.29 -17.27 20.28
CA SER A 243 -6.60 -18.27 21.32
C SER A 243 -5.59 -19.42 21.39
N LYS A 244 -4.74 -19.59 20.35
CA LYS A 244 -3.76 -20.69 20.30
C LYS A 244 -2.31 -20.19 20.21
N ASP A 245 -2.08 -19.03 19.59
CA ASP A 245 -0.74 -18.51 19.37
C ASP A 245 -0.73 -16.98 19.26
N SER A 246 0.45 -16.39 19.41
CA SER A 246 0.70 -14.96 19.22
C SER A 246 1.90 -14.80 18.28
N LEU A 247 1.68 -14.06 17.19
CA LEU A 247 2.65 -13.90 16.11
C LEU A 247 2.96 -12.44 15.85
N ALA A 248 4.17 -12.16 15.41
CA ALA A 248 4.58 -10.80 15.06
C ALA A 248 5.36 -10.77 13.73
N VAL A 249 5.16 -9.68 12.99
CA VAL A 249 5.94 -9.29 11.81
C VAL A 249 6.64 -7.98 12.11
N GLY A 250 7.88 -7.81 11.60
CA GLY A 250 8.66 -6.58 11.77
C GLY A 250 9.50 -6.54 13.05
N LEU A 251 9.53 -7.63 13.83
CA LEU A 251 10.50 -7.83 14.92
C LEU A 251 11.74 -8.50 14.36
N ASP A 252 12.59 -7.73 13.72
CA ASP A 252 13.86 -8.18 13.16
C ASP A 252 15.05 -7.41 13.75
N PRO A 253 16.32 -7.77 13.45
CA PRO A 253 17.48 -7.06 13.99
C PRO A 253 17.57 -5.58 13.60
N ARG A 254 16.76 -5.10 12.64
CA ARG A 254 16.73 -3.72 12.16
C ARG A 254 15.57 -2.90 12.73
N THR A 255 14.78 -3.49 13.63
CA THR A 255 13.66 -2.79 14.30
C THR A 255 14.19 -1.58 15.09
N PRO A 256 13.68 -0.36 14.86
CA PRO A 256 14.21 0.86 15.46
C PRO A 256 13.70 1.09 16.89
N LEU A 257 13.88 0.11 17.78
CA LEU A 257 13.51 0.20 19.18
C LEU A 257 14.69 -0.15 20.09
N THR A 258 14.92 0.68 21.11
CA THR A 258 15.88 0.40 22.17
C THR A 258 15.19 -0.35 23.30
N SER A 259 15.59 -1.58 23.57
CA SER A 259 15.16 -2.28 24.78
C SER A 259 15.86 -1.70 26.00
N LEU A 260 15.08 -1.51 27.08
CA LEU A 260 15.61 -1.16 28.40
C LEU A 260 15.86 -2.39 29.28
N GLU A 261 15.51 -3.59 28.79
CA GLU A 261 15.83 -4.83 29.50
C GLU A 261 17.35 -5.06 29.50
N PRO A 262 17.94 -5.55 30.60
CA PRO A 262 19.38 -5.76 30.71
C PRO A 262 19.98 -6.56 29.57
N ASP A 263 19.29 -7.61 29.12
CA ASP A 263 19.71 -8.51 28.04
C ASP A 263 18.87 -8.30 26.76
N GLY A 264 18.16 -7.18 26.67
CA GLY A 264 17.30 -6.85 25.52
C GLY A 264 18.10 -6.44 24.27
N PRO A 265 17.48 -6.50 23.10
CA PRO A 265 18.13 -6.13 21.85
C PRO A 265 18.53 -4.65 21.86
N LYS A 266 19.72 -4.37 21.32
CA LYS A 266 20.17 -3.00 21.04
C LYS A 266 19.59 -2.55 19.72
N VAL A 267 19.40 -1.24 19.56
CA VAL A 267 19.06 -0.68 18.24
C VAL A 267 20.15 -1.03 17.24
N ALA A 268 19.75 -1.51 16.07
CA ALA A 268 20.69 -1.83 15.01
C ALA A 268 21.41 -0.58 14.50
N ALA A 269 22.67 -0.75 14.07
CA ALA A 269 23.41 0.33 13.41
C ALA A 269 22.88 0.63 11.99
N ASP A 270 22.13 -0.30 11.41
CA ASP A 270 21.60 -0.27 10.04
C ASP A 270 20.06 -0.37 10.01
N VAL A 271 19.37 0.36 10.88
CA VAL A 271 17.90 0.49 10.86
C VAL A 271 17.38 0.86 9.46
N TYR A 272 16.14 0.54 9.18
CA TYR A 272 15.54 0.90 7.90
C TYR A 272 15.41 2.44 7.76
N PRO A 273 16.01 3.06 6.73
CA PRO A 273 15.90 4.50 6.52
C PRO A 273 14.52 4.92 5.98
N GLY A 274 13.78 3.96 5.37
CA GLY A 274 12.48 4.23 4.80
C GLY A 274 11.75 2.96 4.37
N PHE A 275 10.54 3.16 3.83
CA PHE A 275 9.70 2.06 3.35
C PHE A 275 10.30 1.30 2.14
N PRO A 276 11.09 1.91 1.22
CA PRO A 276 11.63 1.16 0.09
C PRO A 276 12.58 0.05 0.54
N GLU A 277 13.42 0.32 1.54
CA GLU A 277 14.38 -0.65 2.09
C GLU A 277 13.67 -1.70 2.94
N ARG A 278 12.69 -1.27 3.79
CA ARG A 278 11.91 -2.19 4.63
C ARG A 278 11.09 -3.15 3.78
N PHE A 279 10.47 -2.66 2.70
CA PHE A 279 9.57 -3.46 1.85
C PHE A 279 10.21 -3.89 0.53
N ARG A 280 11.54 -3.82 0.40
CA ARG A 280 12.22 -4.20 -0.86
C ARG A 280 11.79 -5.57 -1.38
N ARG A 281 11.68 -6.58 -0.50
CA ARG A 281 11.25 -7.93 -0.91
C ARG A 281 9.76 -7.97 -1.27
N ALA A 282 8.95 -7.19 -0.59
CA ALA A 282 7.53 -7.05 -0.91
C ALA A 282 7.32 -6.49 -2.32
N TYR A 283 8.01 -5.41 -2.68
CA TYR A 283 7.95 -4.82 -4.02
C TYR A 283 8.47 -5.74 -5.13
N LEU A 284 9.50 -6.54 -4.87
CA LEU A 284 9.96 -7.57 -5.81
C LEU A 284 8.91 -8.66 -6.02
N ASN A 285 8.32 -9.15 -4.93
CA ASN A 285 7.26 -10.18 -4.98
C ASN A 285 5.99 -9.64 -5.64
N GLU A 286 5.63 -8.39 -5.38
CA GLU A 286 4.48 -7.72 -6.00
C GLU A 286 4.60 -7.73 -7.53
N MET A 287 5.77 -7.38 -8.06
CA MET A 287 6.03 -7.44 -9.50
C MET A 287 6.00 -8.88 -10.04
N ALA A 288 6.57 -9.84 -9.32
CA ALA A 288 6.54 -11.24 -9.73
C ALA A 288 5.11 -11.78 -9.76
N VAL A 289 4.30 -11.50 -8.73
CA VAL A 289 2.88 -11.91 -8.68
C VAL A 289 2.08 -11.20 -9.77
N PHE A 290 2.30 -9.91 -10.01
CA PHE A 290 1.65 -9.19 -11.10
C PHE A 290 1.93 -9.86 -12.46
N VAL A 291 3.19 -10.19 -12.75
CA VAL A 291 3.59 -10.91 -13.97
C VAL A 291 2.91 -12.29 -14.06
N ASP A 292 2.74 -12.98 -12.93
CA ASP A 292 2.02 -14.27 -12.89
C ASP A 292 0.52 -14.11 -13.13
N VAL A 293 -0.11 -13.05 -12.63
CA VAL A 293 -1.52 -12.71 -12.92
C VAL A 293 -1.70 -12.38 -14.40
N VAL A 294 -0.83 -11.52 -14.97
CA VAL A 294 -0.85 -11.20 -16.42
C VAL A 294 -0.74 -12.46 -17.27
N ALA A 295 0.05 -13.44 -16.83
CA ALA A 295 0.21 -14.72 -17.53
C ALA A 295 -0.91 -15.73 -17.25
N GLY A 296 -1.91 -15.42 -16.42
CA GLY A 296 -2.96 -16.34 -16.00
C GLY A 296 -2.47 -17.50 -15.12
N ARG A 297 -1.32 -17.36 -14.46
CA ARG A 297 -0.73 -18.39 -13.58
C ARG A 297 -1.10 -18.20 -12.10
N ALA A 298 -1.58 -17.01 -11.71
CA ALA A 298 -2.00 -16.70 -10.36
C ALA A 298 -3.31 -15.93 -10.36
N GLU A 299 -4.08 -16.05 -9.27
CA GLU A 299 -5.23 -15.21 -8.98
C GLU A 299 -4.75 -13.85 -8.43
N ASN A 300 -5.57 -12.80 -8.61
CA ASN A 300 -5.30 -11.46 -8.11
C ASN A 300 -5.43 -11.40 -6.57
N PRO A 301 -4.34 -11.22 -5.80
CA PRO A 301 -4.39 -11.21 -4.34
C PRO A 301 -4.71 -9.82 -3.74
N SER A 302 -4.83 -8.79 -4.57
CA SER A 302 -5.08 -7.40 -4.15
C SER A 302 -6.12 -6.71 -5.05
N PRO A 303 -7.38 -7.22 -5.04
CA PRO A 303 -8.41 -6.71 -5.95
C PRO A 303 -8.90 -5.31 -5.55
N ALA A 304 -9.33 -4.54 -6.54
CA ALA A 304 -9.76 -3.14 -6.36
C ALA A 304 -10.92 -2.98 -5.36
N ARG A 305 -11.80 -3.97 -5.23
CA ARG A 305 -12.90 -3.96 -4.25
C ARG A 305 -12.40 -3.82 -2.81
N GLU A 306 -11.34 -4.53 -2.46
CA GLU A 306 -10.77 -4.48 -1.11
C GLU A 306 -10.11 -3.12 -0.83
N SER A 307 -9.53 -2.51 -1.85
CA SER A 307 -9.00 -1.13 -1.77
C SER A 307 -10.10 -0.09 -1.47
N LEU A 308 -11.34 -0.30 -1.94
CA LEU A 308 -12.48 0.54 -1.58
C LEU A 308 -12.79 0.45 -0.08
N VAL A 309 -12.67 -0.74 0.52
CA VAL A 309 -12.84 -0.92 1.98
C VAL A 309 -11.80 -0.09 2.73
N SER A 310 -10.54 -0.16 2.33
CA SER A 310 -9.45 0.60 2.95
C SER A 310 -9.70 2.12 2.91
N LEU A 311 -10.19 2.64 1.78
CA LEU A 311 -10.53 4.07 1.65
C LEU A 311 -11.75 4.45 2.52
N ARG A 312 -12.79 3.62 2.59
CA ARG A 312 -13.94 3.84 3.49
C ARG A 312 -13.50 3.91 4.96
N LEU A 313 -12.59 3.05 5.36
CA LEU A 313 -12.03 3.06 6.71
C LEU A 313 -11.19 4.31 6.97
N ALA A 314 -10.41 4.79 5.99
CA ALA A 314 -9.66 6.04 6.10
C ALA A 314 -10.59 7.26 6.28
N GLU A 315 -11.71 7.31 5.53
CA GLU A 315 -12.76 8.34 5.72
C GLU A 315 -13.39 8.27 7.11
N ALA A 316 -13.69 7.05 7.59
CA ALA A 316 -14.25 6.85 8.93
C ALA A 316 -13.26 7.28 10.03
N CYS A 317 -11.96 7.04 9.86
CA CYS A 317 -10.91 7.53 10.75
C CYS A 317 -10.90 9.06 10.80
N GLU A 318 -10.92 9.71 9.63
CA GLU A 318 -10.93 11.18 9.56
C GLU A 318 -12.20 11.77 10.19
N ALA A 319 -13.37 11.20 9.91
CA ALA A 319 -14.63 11.61 10.54
C ALA A 319 -14.61 11.44 12.06
N SER A 320 -14.06 10.33 12.55
CA SER A 320 -13.92 10.05 13.99
C SER A 320 -12.97 11.05 14.66
N ARG A 321 -11.80 11.30 14.05
CA ARG A 321 -10.82 12.28 14.55
C ARG A 321 -11.42 13.68 14.67
N ARG A 322 -12.12 14.15 13.63
CA ARG A 322 -12.76 15.48 13.64
C ARG A 322 -13.92 15.57 14.63
N GLY A 323 -14.72 14.52 14.72
CA GLY A 323 -15.90 14.47 15.61
C GLY A 323 -15.56 14.15 17.07
N GLY A 324 -14.40 13.57 17.36
CA GLY A 324 -14.01 13.10 18.69
C GLY A 324 -14.87 11.93 19.20
N VAL A 325 -15.55 11.20 18.31
CA VAL A 325 -16.48 10.11 18.64
C VAL A 325 -16.26 8.89 17.76
N PRO A 326 -16.62 7.68 18.20
CA PRO A 326 -16.63 6.51 17.35
C PRO A 326 -17.56 6.67 16.15
N VAL A 327 -17.14 6.12 15.00
CA VAL A 327 -17.92 6.08 13.76
C VAL A 327 -18.26 4.62 13.46
N ARG A 328 -19.55 4.32 13.26
CA ARG A 328 -19.97 3.02 12.77
C ARG A 328 -19.75 2.94 11.27
N THR A 329 -19.15 1.84 10.84
CA THR A 329 -19.02 1.48 9.43
C THR A 329 -20.14 0.51 9.06
N GLU A 330 -20.76 0.68 7.90
CA GLU A 330 -21.86 -0.22 7.43
C GLU A 330 -21.28 -1.59 6.99
N GLY A 331 -20.56 -2.26 7.91
CA GLY A 331 -19.95 -3.55 7.63
C GLY A 331 -19.13 -3.50 6.32
N ALA A 332 -18.10 -2.64 6.28
CA ALA A 332 -17.18 -2.60 5.15
C ALA A 332 -16.44 -3.95 5.07
N ALA A 333 -16.95 -4.83 4.25
CA ALA A 333 -16.37 -6.12 3.86
C ALA A 333 -16.02 -6.09 2.38
#